data_cc20f54b89ff54c46e29fdf743376a21
#
_entry.id   cc20f54b89ff54c46e29fdf743376a21
#
_cell.length_a   1.000
_cell.length_b   1.000
_cell.length_c   1.000
_cell.angle_alpha   90.00
_cell.angle_beta   90.00
_cell.angle_gamma   90.00
#
_symmetry.space_group_name_H-M   'P 1'
#
loop_
_entity.id
_entity.type
_entity.pdbx_description
1 polymer ?
#
loop_
_entity_poly.entity_id
_entity_poly.type
_entity_poly.pdbx_seq_one_letter_code
_entity_poly.pdbx_strand_id
1 'polypeptide(L)'
;MMKKINFKKLLGGLIALPLVFLFVTSCFDITGVTQPSSARVGDTITITVDVNYDSENTDQNYKFLIFGMMAPKSWDIANNATVAFNSSINQSADRPGSGNMIADPQDLTFWGNKSRGTDGNETGNTWTQDMNAILDIGENYGEVEWVAFRSENPIDASQVSVDGTITVTLTVGDGHTGAQLGYWVGGHNDGFKQEDPIASSTQDAESRFWDTGFASINITGASSDATDITGPAPTFTAFISPEGYLFDDIITVRFDAKEGFEGANTALFNANAVHMNATVMMGDGTTITKADRDTASSMTLVGDNIWEVTFWPPGYFGATAGNIITEIHLSFSNADGSVTVRNPGYDSDIVFGANCQ
;
A
#
# COMPACT_ATOMS: atom_id res chain seq x y z
N MET A 1 36.50 58.63 -18.27
CA MET A 1 36.76 58.36 -16.85
C MET A 1 35.75 57.30 -16.39
N MET A 2 36.11 56.01 -16.57
CA MET A 2 35.20 54.88 -16.28
C MET A 2 35.37 54.47 -14.82
N LYS A 3 34.30 54.58 -14.01
CA LYS A 3 34.29 54.11 -12.62
C LYS A 3 34.21 52.56 -12.62
N LYS A 4 35.27 51.93 -12.10
CA LYS A 4 35.30 50.50 -11.84
C LYS A 4 34.26 50.14 -10.77
N ILE A 5 33.24 49.36 -11.10
CA ILE A 5 32.29 48.80 -10.17
C ILE A 5 32.96 47.64 -9.45
N ASN A 6 33.03 47.75 -8.12
CA ASN A 6 33.71 46.79 -7.25
C ASN A 6 32.80 45.60 -6.96
N PHE A 7 32.98 44.50 -7.69
CA PHE A 7 32.18 43.27 -7.65
C PHE A 7 32.31 42.46 -6.34
N LYS A 8 33.14 42.89 -5.40
CA LYS A 8 33.38 42.16 -4.12
C LYS A 8 32.41 42.48 -2.99
N LYS A 9 31.39 43.31 -3.19
CA LYS A 9 30.37 43.62 -2.17
C LYS A 9 28.99 43.06 -2.47
N LEU A 10 28.84 42.24 -3.51
CA LEU A 10 27.57 41.64 -3.90
C LEU A 10 27.44 40.16 -3.47
N LEU A 11 28.40 39.65 -2.68
CA LEU A 11 28.38 38.21 -2.26
C LEU A 11 28.11 38.04 -0.76
N GLY A 12 27.48 39.02 -0.11
CA GLY A 12 27.19 39.01 1.33
C GLY A 12 25.74 38.97 1.71
N GLY A 13 24.83 38.77 0.76
CA GLY A 13 23.42 38.68 1.01
C GLY A 13 22.84 37.31 0.58
N LEU A 14 23.35 36.22 1.18
CA LEU A 14 22.61 34.97 1.16
C LEU A 14 21.39 35.18 2.08
N ILE A 15 20.29 35.59 1.47
CA ILE A 15 19.00 35.59 2.12
C ILE A 15 18.75 34.11 2.44
N ALA A 16 18.92 33.75 3.72
CA ALA A 16 18.31 32.53 4.25
C ALA A 16 16.81 32.71 4.03
N LEU A 17 16.30 32.15 2.93
CA LEU A 17 14.86 31.93 2.78
C LEU A 17 14.48 31.07 3.98
N PRO A 18 13.62 31.56 4.90
CA PRO A 18 13.08 30.67 5.89
C PRO A 18 12.36 29.58 5.09
N LEU A 19 12.78 28.33 5.29
CA LEU A 19 12.03 27.18 4.86
C LEU A 19 10.73 27.28 5.68
N VAL A 20 9.70 27.87 5.09
CA VAL A 20 8.36 27.85 5.65
C VAL A 20 7.94 26.39 5.49
N PHE A 21 8.08 25.61 6.55
CA PHE A 21 7.34 24.38 6.70
C PHE A 21 5.87 24.80 6.75
N LEU A 22 5.19 24.59 5.66
CA LEU A 22 3.75 24.62 5.63
C LEU A 22 3.31 23.43 6.48
N PHE A 23 2.93 23.69 7.72
CA PHE A 23 2.25 22.70 8.54
C PHE A 23 0.84 22.59 7.95
N VAL A 24 0.57 21.45 7.34
CA VAL A 24 -0.81 21.04 7.08
C VAL A 24 -1.43 20.81 8.45
N THR A 25 -2.31 21.68 8.88
CA THR A 25 -3.02 21.50 10.14
C THR A 25 -4.13 20.50 9.92
N SER A 26 -3.89 19.27 10.33
CA SER A 26 -4.93 18.25 10.47
C SER A 26 -5.65 18.42 11.81
N CYS A 27 -6.94 18.09 11.87
CA CYS A 27 -7.65 18.03 13.15
C CYS A 27 -7.14 16.90 14.05
N PHE A 28 -6.49 15.90 13.45
CA PHE A 28 -5.78 14.81 14.12
C PHE A 28 -4.42 14.63 13.45
N ASP A 29 -3.35 14.69 14.23
CA ASP A 29 -1.98 14.48 13.75
C ASP A 29 -1.35 13.31 14.48
N ILE A 30 -0.61 12.46 13.74
CA ILE A 30 0.29 11.47 14.29
C ILE A 30 1.64 12.16 14.53
N THR A 31 1.95 12.45 15.78
CA THR A 31 3.18 13.17 16.17
C THR A 31 4.38 12.25 16.38
N GLY A 32 4.14 10.94 16.51
CA GLY A 32 5.20 9.96 16.65
C GLY A 32 4.69 8.53 16.64
N VAL A 33 5.55 7.62 16.18
CA VAL A 33 5.31 6.17 16.25
C VAL A 33 6.54 5.52 16.87
N THR A 34 6.32 4.75 17.93
CA THR A 34 7.35 3.94 18.58
C THR A 34 6.96 2.47 18.47
N GLN A 35 7.76 1.71 17.74
CA GLN A 35 7.59 0.27 17.57
C GLN A 35 8.95 -0.44 17.53
N PRO A 36 9.01 -1.77 17.79
CA PRO A 36 10.21 -2.54 17.53
C PRO A 36 10.61 -2.48 16.05
N SER A 37 11.90 -2.30 15.76
CA SER A 37 12.42 -2.43 14.39
C SER A 37 12.48 -3.87 13.90
N SER A 38 12.41 -4.84 14.82
CA SER A 38 12.33 -6.27 14.51
C SER A 38 11.61 -7.03 15.61
N ALA A 39 10.95 -8.14 15.22
CA ALA A 39 10.31 -9.08 16.14
C ALA A 39 10.41 -10.51 15.56
N ARG A 40 10.11 -11.50 16.39
CA ARG A 40 10.04 -12.89 15.95
C ARG A 40 8.58 -13.32 15.85
N VAL A 41 8.29 -14.24 14.92
CA VAL A 41 6.98 -14.92 14.87
C VAL A 41 6.63 -15.50 16.25
N GLY A 42 5.45 -15.16 16.75
CA GLY A 42 4.96 -15.52 18.08
C GLY A 42 5.33 -14.57 19.21
N ASP A 43 6.19 -13.56 18.97
CA ASP A 43 6.47 -12.54 19.97
C ASP A 43 5.25 -11.62 20.17
N THR A 44 5.01 -11.23 21.43
CA THR A 44 4.09 -10.15 21.72
C THR A 44 4.84 -8.83 21.65
N ILE A 45 4.40 -7.91 20.80
CA ILE A 45 4.98 -6.58 20.65
C ILE A 45 4.02 -5.50 21.16
N THR A 46 4.59 -4.38 21.55
CA THR A 46 3.86 -3.16 21.90
C THR A 46 4.29 -2.05 20.98
N ILE A 47 3.30 -1.35 20.43
CA ILE A 47 3.44 -0.18 19.55
C ILE A 47 2.75 0.97 20.25
N THR A 48 3.36 2.14 20.23
CA THR A 48 2.74 3.39 20.68
C THR A 48 2.68 4.39 19.54
N VAL A 49 1.51 4.99 19.36
CA VAL A 49 1.26 6.04 18.39
C VAL A 49 0.88 7.30 19.17
N ASP A 50 1.75 8.29 19.15
CA ASP A 50 1.51 9.57 19.77
C ASP A 50 0.70 10.44 18.81
N VAL A 51 -0.37 11.03 19.32
CA VAL A 51 -1.34 11.79 18.52
C VAL A 51 -1.60 13.14 19.18
N ASN A 52 -1.85 14.14 18.37
CA ASN A 52 -2.40 15.43 18.79
C ASN A 52 -3.76 15.61 18.13
N TYR A 53 -4.72 16.10 18.89
CA TYR A 53 -6.00 16.54 18.38
C TYR A 53 -6.14 18.04 18.62
N ASP A 54 -6.26 18.80 17.56
CA ASP A 54 -6.54 20.24 17.61
C ASP A 54 -7.97 20.50 17.12
N SER A 55 -8.81 21.01 18.00
CA SER A 55 -10.18 21.38 17.67
C SER A 55 -10.30 22.89 17.55
N GLU A 56 -10.30 23.40 16.36
CA GLU A 56 -10.63 24.81 16.12
C GLU A 56 -12.13 25.11 16.31
N ASN A 57 -12.97 24.08 16.43
CA ASN A 57 -14.41 24.24 16.41
C ASN A 57 -15.08 23.72 17.69
N THR A 58 -15.60 24.63 18.48
CA THR A 58 -16.20 24.38 19.79
C THR A 58 -17.62 23.79 19.75
N ASP A 59 -18.17 23.50 18.57
CA ASP A 59 -19.57 23.10 18.43
C ASP A 59 -19.87 21.63 18.73
N GLN A 60 -18.84 20.81 18.90
CA GLN A 60 -19.01 19.36 19.16
C GLN A 60 -18.34 18.96 20.48
N ASN A 61 -19.16 18.78 21.50
CA ASN A 61 -18.69 18.53 22.86
C ASN A 61 -18.04 17.15 23.07
N TYR A 62 -18.14 16.21 22.13
CA TYR A 62 -17.49 14.89 22.24
C TYR A 62 -17.42 14.17 20.90
N LYS A 63 -16.34 13.42 20.71
CA LYS A 63 -16.11 12.56 19.55
C LYS A 63 -15.64 11.18 20.02
N PHE A 64 -16.00 10.14 19.28
CA PHE A 64 -15.27 8.88 19.40
C PHE A 64 -13.97 8.98 18.62
N LEU A 65 -12.89 8.58 19.28
CA LEU A 65 -11.62 8.40 18.61
C LEU A 65 -11.69 7.13 17.76
N ILE A 66 -11.32 7.24 16.51
CA ILE A 66 -11.15 6.12 15.60
C ILE A 66 -9.66 5.96 15.30
N PHE A 67 -9.17 4.76 15.46
CA PHE A 67 -7.80 4.39 15.13
C PHE A 67 -7.84 3.26 14.10
N GLY A 68 -7.04 3.35 13.07
CA GLY A 68 -6.83 2.30 12.09
C GLY A 68 -5.43 1.74 12.19
N MET A 69 -5.30 0.43 12.09
CA MET A 69 -4.01 -0.22 11.94
C MET A 69 -4.03 -1.08 10.68
N MET A 70 -3.02 -0.87 9.81
CA MET A 70 -2.73 -1.75 8.70
C MET A 70 -1.65 -2.75 9.11
N ALA A 71 -1.90 -4.02 8.90
CA ALA A 71 -0.94 -5.08 9.16
C ALA A 71 -1.18 -6.27 8.22
N PRO A 72 -0.25 -7.25 8.14
CA PRO A 72 -0.49 -8.48 7.40
C PRO A 72 -1.77 -9.18 7.86
N LYS A 73 -2.59 -9.64 6.91
CA LYS A 73 -3.82 -10.40 7.19
C LYS A 73 -3.58 -11.63 8.05
N SER A 74 -2.42 -12.26 7.86
CA SER A 74 -2.00 -13.43 8.66
C SER A 74 -1.84 -13.13 10.17
N TRP A 75 -1.76 -11.85 10.55
CA TRP A 75 -1.67 -11.46 11.95
C TRP A 75 -3.05 -11.38 12.64
N ASP A 76 -4.14 -11.35 11.87
CA ASP A 76 -5.53 -11.32 12.38
C ASP A 76 -5.71 -10.29 13.51
N ILE A 77 -5.29 -9.04 13.25
CA ILE A 77 -5.22 -8.00 14.29
C ILE A 77 -6.59 -7.65 14.89
N ALA A 78 -7.68 -7.90 14.18
CA ALA A 78 -9.03 -7.72 14.73
C ALA A 78 -9.28 -8.59 15.97
N ASN A 79 -8.72 -9.80 16.00
CA ASN A 79 -8.86 -10.75 17.11
C ASN A 79 -7.61 -10.85 17.98
N ASN A 80 -6.44 -10.48 17.46
CA ASN A 80 -5.14 -10.68 18.09
C ASN A 80 -4.58 -9.41 18.76
N ALA A 81 -5.10 -8.22 18.43
CA ALA A 81 -4.63 -6.98 19.03
C ALA A 81 -5.53 -6.50 20.17
N THR A 82 -4.92 -5.93 21.19
CA THR A 82 -5.59 -5.09 22.17
C THR A 82 -5.13 -3.65 21.99
N VAL A 83 -6.08 -2.72 21.92
CA VAL A 83 -5.78 -1.30 21.71
C VAL A 83 -6.39 -0.50 22.84
N ALA A 84 -5.61 0.43 23.38
CA ALA A 84 -6.02 1.36 24.40
C ALA A 84 -5.52 2.76 24.05
N PHE A 85 -6.22 3.79 24.52
CA PHE A 85 -5.77 5.17 24.38
C PHE A 85 -5.68 5.85 25.74
N ASN A 86 -4.82 6.86 25.84
CA ASN A 86 -4.69 7.75 26.98
C ASN A 86 -4.48 9.17 26.47
N SER A 87 -5.18 10.14 27.01
CA SER A 87 -5.08 11.54 26.56
C SER A 87 -4.92 12.50 27.72
N SER A 88 -4.43 13.71 27.44
CA SER A 88 -4.26 14.81 28.39
C SER A 88 -5.58 15.49 28.79
N ILE A 89 -6.71 15.04 28.26
CA ILE A 89 -8.02 15.64 28.50
C ILE A 89 -8.45 15.51 29.97
N ASN A 90 -8.84 16.59 30.59
CA ASN A 90 -9.57 16.57 31.86
C ASN A 90 -11.00 16.10 31.63
N GLN A 91 -11.36 15.00 32.29
CA GLN A 91 -12.58 14.26 31.97
C GLN A 91 -13.57 14.20 33.16
N SER A 92 -14.83 14.09 32.80
CA SER A 92 -15.88 13.62 33.71
C SER A 92 -15.89 12.07 33.74
N ALA A 93 -16.58 11.49 34.72
CA ALA A 93 -16.65 10.03 34.88
C ALA A 93 -17.29 9.30 33.68
N ASP A 94 -18.09 9.98 32.92
CA ASP A 94 -18.77 9.50 31.70
C ASP A 94 -17.97 9.73 30.41
N ARG A 95 -16.85 10.44 30.51
CA ARG A 95 -15.92 10.74 29.41
C ARG A 95 -14.49 10.63 29.91
N PRO A 96 -14.05 9.41 30.24
CA PRO A 96 -12.68 9.21 30.68
C PRO A 96 -11.72 9.47 29.52
N GLY A 97 -10.70 10.31 29.70
CA GLY A 97 -9.68 10.61 28.68
C GLY A 97 -8.81 9.43 28.29
N SER A 98 -9.12 8.25 28.81
CA SER A 98 -8.39 7.00 28.56
C SER A 98 -9.36 5.82 28.59
N GLY A 99 -8.98 4.72 27.97
CA GLY A 99 -9.78 3.49 27.94
C GLY A 99 -9.38 2.55 26.84
N ASN A 100 -10.13 1.47 26.72
CA ASN A 100 -9.93 0.50 25.65
C ASN A 100 -10.58 1.00 24.35
N MET A 101 -10.18 0.36 23.25
CA MET A 101 -10.78 0.54 21.95
C MET A 101 -11.39 -0.78 21.48
N ILE A 102 -12.58 -0.70 20.88
CA ILE A 102 -13.32 -1.85 20.35
C ILE A 102 -12.81 -2.12 18.95
N ALA A 103 -12.34 -3.34 18.70
CA ALA A 103 -11.89 -3.78 17.39
C ALA A 103 -13.09 -3.97 16.44
N ASP A 104 -12.94 -3.51 15.22
CA ASP A 104 -13.85 -3.70 14.08
C ASP A 104 -15.35 -3.71 14.43
N PRO A 105 -15.91 -2.65 15.03
CA PRO A 105 -17.27 -2.66 15.51
C PRO A 105 -18.28 -2.74 14.35
N GLN A 106 -19.09 -3.82 14.34
CA GLN A 106 -19.99 -4.16 13.24
C GLN A 106 -21.44 -3.62 13.41
N ASP A 107 -21.83 -3.23 14.63
CA ASP A 107 -23.19 -2.76 14.89
C ASP A 107 -23.41 -1.32 14.39
N LEU A 108 -23.92 -1.21 13.17
CA LEU A 108 -24.23 0.08 12.53
C LEU A 108 -25.50 0.75 13.09
N THR A 109 -26.19 0.16 14.07
CA THR A 109 -27.26 0.87 14.78
C THR A 109 -26.71 1.90 15.76
N PHE A 110 -25.48 1.69 16.23
CA PHE A 110 -24.75 2.64 17.03
C PHE A 110 -24.03 3.67 16.13
N TRP A 111 -24.38 4.93 16.28
CA TRP A 111 -23.89 6.02 15.43
C TRP A 111 -22.35 6.16 15.36
N GLY A 112 -21.64 5.87 16.46
CA GLY A 112 -20.17 5.91 16.49
C GLY A 112 -19.47 4.82 15.68
N ASN A 113 -20.22 3.79 15.21
CA ASN A 113 -19.70 2.71 14.37
C ASN A 113 -19.89 2.97 12.87
N LYS A 114 -20.67 3.99 12.52
CA LYS A 114 -20.90 4.35 11.12
C LYS A 114 -19.74 5.14 10.57
N SER A 115 -19.17 4.63 9.50
CA SER A 115 -18.09 5.33 8.81
C SER A 115 -18.60 6.51 7.97
N ARG A 116 -17.70 7.45 7.69
CA ARG A 116 -17.95 8.63 6.86
C ARG A 116 -16.90 8.72 5.76
N GLY A 117 -17.38 8.93 4.54
CA GLY A 117 -16.55 9.07 3.36
C GLY A 117 -15.77 10.37 3.27
N THR A 118 -15.12 10.57 2.13
CA THR A 118 -14.29 11.75 1.84
C THR A 118 -15.09 13.06 1.76
N ASP A 119 -16.41 12.96 1.58
CA ASP A 119 -17.35 14.09 1.63
C ASP A 119 -17.91 14.36 3.04
N GLY A 120 -17.52 13.55 4.05
CA GLY A 120 -17.99 13.64 5.42
C GLY A 120 -19.39 13.06 5.68
N ASN A 121 -20.03 12.45 4.68
CA ASN A 121 -21.32 11.80 4.80
C ASN A 121 -21.20 10.35 5.25
N GLU A 122 -22.22 9.83 5.97
CA GLU A 122 -22.29 8.40 6.31
C GLU A 122 -22.33 7.55 5.04
N THR A 123 -21.43 6.56 4.94
CA THR A 123 -21.35 5.65 3.77
C THR A 123 -22.28 4.45 3.89
N GLY A 124 -22.71 4.11 5.09
CA GLY A 124 -23.44 2.89 5.39
C GLY A 124 -22.53 1.67 5.64
N ASN A 125 -21.23 1.84 5.61
CA ASN A 125 -20.22 0.82 5.87
C ASN A 125 -19.67 0.93 7.29
N THR A 126 -18.95 -0.12 7.73
CA THR A 126 -18.11 -0.07 8.93
C THR A 126 -16.83 0.73 8.65
N TRP A 127 -16.13 1.14 9.71
CA TRP A 127 -14.84 1.82 9.59
C TRP A 127 -13.79 0.97 8.87
N THR A 128 -13.72 -0.33 9.19
CA THR A 128 -12.80 -1.26 8.53
C THR A 128 -13.06 -1.37 7.02
N GLN A 129 -14.34 -1.45 6.61
CA GLN A 129 -14.70 -1.51 5.20
C GLN A 129 -14.25 -0.26 4.44
N ASP A 130 -14.52 0.92 5.00
CA ASP A 130 -14.14 2.17 4.33
C ASP A 130 -12.62 2.42 4.39
N MET A 131 -11.92 2.03 5.46
CA MET A 131 -10.46 2.10 5.48
C MET A 131 -9.85 1.29 4.33
N ASN A 132 -10.29 0.06 4.13
CA ASN A 132 -9.80 -0.78 3.04
C ASN A 132 -10.24 -0.32 1.64
N ALA A 133 -11.27 0.51 1.53
CA ALA A 133 -11.74 1.05 0.26
C ALA A 133 -11.12 2.41 -0.10
N ILE A 134 -10.76 3.21 0.89
CA ILE A 134 -10.36 4.62 0.71
C ILE A 134 -8.85 4.79 0.89
N LEU A 135 -8.26 4.11 1.89
CA LEU A 135 -6.84 4.23 2.17
C LEU A 135 -6.03 3.35 1.22
N ASP A 136 -4.92 3.89 0.77
CA ASP A 136 -3.93 3.12 0.02
C ASP A 136 -3.33 2.04 0.94
N ILE A 137 -3.30 0.81 0.46
CA ILE A 137 -2.64 -0.33 1.11
C ILE A 137 -1.22 -0.54 0.58
N GLY A 138 -0.71 0.41 -0.22
CA GLY A 138 0.65 0.36 -0.78
C GLY A 138 0.85 -0.80 -1.75
N GLU A 139 -0.21 -1.27 -2.39
CA GLU A 139 -0.17 -2.39 -3.36
C GLU A 139 0.52 -3.66 -2.82
N ASN A 140 0.47 -3.89 -1.51
CA ASN A 140 1.13 -5.03 -0.85
C ASN A 140 0.42 -6.36 -1.16
N TYR A 141 0.26 -6.71 -2.43
CA TYR A 141 -0.27 -8.00 -2.95
C TYR A 141 -1.64 -8.42 -2.37
N GLY A 142 -2.38 -7.51 -1.76
CA GLY A 142 -3.56 -7.89 -1.00
C GLY A 142 -3.27 -8.67 0.30
N GLU A 143 -2.02 -8.77 0.72
CA GLU A 143 -1.57 -9.47 1.92
C GLU A 143 -1.78 -8.66 3.21
N VAL A 144 -2.06 -7.36 3.10
CA VAL A 144 -2.35 -6.48 4.22
C VAL A 144 -3.83 -6.10 4.26
N GLU A 145 -4.27 -5.67 5.43
CA GLU A 145 -5.60 -5.10 5.63
C GLU A 145 -5.55 -4.01 6.70
N TRP A 146 -6.43 -3.03 6.56
CA TRP A 146 -6.75 -2.10 7.63
C TRP A 146 -7.81 -2.70 8.54
N VAL A 147 -7.62 -2.56 9.85
CA VAL A 147 -8.62 -2.84 10.88
C VAL A 147 -8.83 -1.59 11.71
N ALA A 148 -10.08 -1.22 11.88
CA ALA A 148 -10.48 -0.07 12.67
C ALA A 148 -10.73 -0.43 14.13
N PHE A 149 -10.35 0.49 15.02
CA PHE A 149 -10.62 0.42 16.45
C PHE A 149 -11.32 1.72 16.86
N ARG A 150 -12.43 1.61 17.59
CA ARG A 150 -13.18 2.76 18.11
C ARG A 150 -13.04 2.81 19.63
N SER A 151 -12.79 4.00 20.19
CA SER A 151 -12.78 4.18 21.64
C SER A 151 -14.10 3.73 22.26
N GLU A 152 -14.07 3.01 23.39
CA GLU A 152 -15.28 2.58 24.10
C GLU A 152 -16.13 3.77 24.54
N ASN A 153 -15.45 4.82 25.01
CA ASN A 153 -16.05 6.05 25.46
C ASN A 153 -15.65 7.22 24.56
N PRO A 154 -16.51 8.22 24.40
CA PRO A 154 -16.15 9.43 23.67
C PRO A 154 -15.09 10.22 24.44
N ILE A 155 -14.26 10.96 23.71
CA ILE A 155 -13.37 11.99 24.25
C ILE A 155 -14.09 13.36 24.23
N ASP A 156 -13.71 14.25 25.14
CA ASP A 156 -14.20 15.65 25.11
C ASP A 156 -13.40 16.44 24.06
N ALA A 157 -14.04 16.76 22.96
CA ALA A 157 -13.45 17.50 21.86
C ALA A 157 -13.61 19.03 21.98
N SER A 158 -14.11 19.52 23.11
CA SER A 158 -14.30 20.98 23.34
C SER A 158 -13.00 21.68 23.74
N GLN A 159 -11.93 20.93 24.00
CA GLN A 159 -10.64 21.49 24.39
C GLN A 159 -9.73 21.65 23.17
N VAL A 160 -9.03 22.76 23.12
CA VAL A 160 -8.03 23.05 22.10
C VAL A 160 -6.76 22.31 22.42
N SER A 161 -6.22 21.59 21.46
CA SER A 161 -4.95 20.83 21.52
C SER A 161 -4.90 19.80 22.66
N VAL A 162 -5.21 18.58 22.30
CA VAL A 162 -5.19 17.43 23.21
C VAL A 162 -4.12 16.45 22.74
N ASP A 163 -3.14 16.23 23.60
CA ASP A 163 -2.16 15.18 23.38
C ASP A 163 -2.70 13.83 23.85
N GLY A 164 -2.41 12.79 23.09
CA GLY A 164 -2.79 11.42 23.39
C GLY A 164 -1.76 10.40 22.93
N THR A 165 -1.88 9.22 23.48
CA THR A 165 -1.08 8.05 23.08
C THR A 165 -2.01 6.87 22.88
N ILE A 166 -1.93 6.23 21.73
CA ILE A 166 -2.61 4.97 21.43
C ILE A 166 -1.58 3.85 21.62
N THR A 167 -1.92 2.85 22.43
CA THR A 167 -1.07 1.70 22.69
C THR A 167 -1.70 0.46 22.07
N VAL A 168 -0.99 -0.20 21.18
CA VAL A 168 -1.36 -1.47 20.56
C VAL A 168 -0.47 -2.56 21.13
N THR A 169 -1.05 -3.65 21.58
CA THR A 169 -0.34 -4.88 21.96
C THR A 169 -0.88 -6.02 21.10
N LEU A 170 0.00 -6.70 20.38
CA LEU A 170 -0.39 -7.78 19.47
C LEU A 170 0.69 -8.86 19.40
N THR A 171 0.33 -10.05 18.91
CA THR A 171 1.27 -11.14 18.65
C THR A 171 1.63 -11.16 17.16
N VAL A 172 2.91 -11.21 16.85
CA VAL A 172 3.43 -11.25 15.48
C VAL A 172 3.08 -12.58 14.81
N GLY A 173 2.35 -12.53 13.71
CA GLY A 173 1.99 -13.72 12.92
C GLY A 173 3.11 -14.16 11.97
N ASP A 174 2.93 -15.32 11.35
CA ASP A 174 3.83 -15.89 10.32
C ASP A 174 3.44 -15.42 8.90
N GLY A 175 4.22 -15.83 7.91
CA GLY A 175 4.00 -15.60 6.49
C GLY A 175 4.85 -14.48 5.88
N HIS A 176 5.51 -13.64 6.69
CA HIS A 176 6.30 -12.53 6.19
C HIS A 176 7.64 -12.40 6.90
N THR A 177 8.71 -12.00 6.17
CA THR A 177 10.03 -11.67 6.71
C THR A 177 10.19 -10.19 7.01
N GLY A 178 9.28 -9.37 6.51
CA GLY A 178 9.19 -7.95 6.77
C GLY A 178 7.80 -7.44 6.39
N ALA A 179 7.31 -6.40 7.08
CA ALA A 179 6.04 -5.76 6.79
C ALA A 179 6.12 -4.25 7.01
N GLN A 180 5.35 -3.50 6.25
CA GLN A 180 5.04 -2.11 6.55
C GLN A 180 3.73 -2.07 7.33
N LEU A 181 3.78 -1.54 8.55
CA LEU A 181 2.60 -1.28 9.37
C LEU A 181 2.10 0.13 9.08
N GLY A 182 0.78 0.27 9.00
CA GLY A 182 0.14 1.58 8.80
C GLY A 182 -0.69 1.97 10.02
N TYR A 183 -0.79 3.26 10.27
CA TYR A 183 -1.55 3.87 11.35
C TYR A 183 -2.40 4.99 10.79
N TRP A 184 -3.64 5.03 11.19
CA TRP A 184 -4.59 6.07 10.85
C TRP A 184 -5.27 6.57 12.12
N VAL A 185 -5.49 7.87 12.23
CA VAL A 185 -6.20 8.47 13.36
C VAL A 185 -7.19 9.52 12.87
N GLY A 186 -8.37 9.54 13.47
CA GLY A 186 -9.41 10.50 13.15
C GLY A 186 -10.59 10.45 14.12
N GLY A 187 -11.53 11.35 13.92
CA GLY A 187 -12.77 11.44 14.69
C GLY A 187 -13.96 10.83 13.94
N HIS A 188 -14.87 10.17 14.68
CA HIS A 188 -16.06 9.57 14.06
C HIS A 188 -16.98 10.60 13.36
N ASN A 189 -16.91 11.88 13.74
CA ASN A 189 -17.76 12.93 13.16
C ASN A 189 -17.30 13.35 11.77
N ASP A 190 -16.00 13.29 11.53
CA ASP A 190 -15.35 13.82 10.33
C ASP A 190 -15.00 12.68 9.36
N GLY A 191 -14.64 11.52 9.88
CA GLY A 191 -14.27 10.36 9.07
C GLY A 191 -13.10 10.63 8.16
N PHE A 192 -13.23 10.28 6.88
CA PHE A 192 -12.25 10.50 5.83
C PHE A 192 -12.40 11.86 5.14
N LYS A 193 -13.15 12.79 5.73
CA LYS A 193 -13.40 14.10 5.15
C LYS A 193 -12.09 14.80 4.79
N GLN A 194 -12.09 15.41 3.61
CA GLN A 194 -11.05 16.30 3.10
C GLN A 194 -11.71 17.63 2.76
N GLU A 195 -11.05 18.74 3.04
CA GLU A 195 -11.53 20.02 2.53
C GLU A 195 -11.19 20.19 1.06
N ASP A 196 -12.13 20.75 0.29
CA ASP A 196 -11.89 21.08 -1.11
C ASP A 196 -10.90 22.26 -1.19
N PRO A 197 -9.70 22.07 -1.76
CA PRO A 197 -8.70 23.12 -1.88
C PRO A 197 -9.15 24.29 -2.74
N ILE A 198 -10.20 24.14 -3.54
CA ILE A 198 -10.75 25.18 -4.43
C ILE A 198 -11.73 26.11 -3.69
N ALA A 199 -12.34 25.65 -2.60
CA ALA A 199 -13.33 26.42 -1.86
C ALA A 199 -12.71 27.49 -0.93
N SER A 200 -11.43 27.39 -0.61
CA SER A 200 -10.71 28.31 0.29
C SER A 200 -9.53 28.95 -0.44
N SER A 201 -9.61 30.25 -0.68
CA SER A 201 -8.53 31.03 -1.35
C SER A 201 -7.30 31.26 -0.46
N THR A 202 -7.20 30.64 0.71
CA THR A 202 -6.18 30.92 1.71
C THR A 202 -5.59 29.66 2.37
N GLN A 203 -6.02 28.44 1.98
CA GLN A 203 -5.53 27.21 2.58
C GLN A 203 -4.84 26.31 1.55
N ASP A 204 -3.78 25.68 2.01
CA ASP A 204 -3.04 24.69 1.25
C ASP A 204 -3.89 23.47 0.91
N ALA A 205 -3.57 22.85 -0.21
CA ALA A 205 -4.38 21.89 -0.96
C ALA A 205 -4.77 20.60 -0.23
N GLU A 206 -4.53 20.44 1.07
CA GLU A 206 -4.69 19.17 1.77
C GLU A 206 -5.06 19.27 3.25
N SER A 207 -5.98 20.12 3.66
CA SER A 207 -6.45 20.01 5.05
C SER A 207 -7.32 18.77 5.19
N ARG A 208 -6.82 17.80 5.94
CA ARG A 208 -7.49 16.55 6.29
C ARG A 208 -7.97 16.62 7.73
N PHE A 209 -9.09 15.96 8.00
CA PHE A 209 -9.57 15.78 9.37
C PHE A 209 -8.99 14.54 10.05
N TRP A 210 -8.00 13.92 9.42
CA TRP A 210 -7.35 12.67 9.81
C TRP A 210 -5.90 12.65 9.34
N ASP A 211 -5.10 11.77 9.92
CA ASP A 211 -3.70 11.59 9.53
C ASP A 211 -3.30 10.12 9.45
N THR A 212 -2.23 9.84 8.71
CA THR A 212 -1.66 8.51 8.54
C THR A 212 -0.15 8.51 8.76
N GLY A 213 0.35 7.42 9.34
CA GLY A 213 1.77 7.16 9.49
C GLY A 213 2.09 5.73 9.10
N PHE A 214 3.33 5.50 8.65
CA PHE A 214 3.79 4.17 8.27
C PHE A 214 5.16 3.89 8.88
N ALA A 215 5.39 2.64 9.30
CA ALA A 215 6.68 2.20 9.81
C ALA A 215 6.91 0.72 9.50
N SER A 216 8.14 0.36 9.11
CA SER A 216 8.50 -1.01 8.75
C SER A 216 8.99 -1.79 9.96
N ILE A 217 8.74 -3.11 9.94
CA ILE A 217 9.23 -4.07 10.93
C ILE A 217 9.84 -5.28 10.22
N ASN A 218 11.03 -5.72 10.67
CA ASN A 218 11.62 -6.97 10.22
C ASN A 218 11.08 -8.14 11.06
N ILE A 219 10.76 -9.26 10.41
CA ILE A 219 10.19 -10.43 11.06
C ILE A 219 11.18 -11.59 10.92
N THR A 220 11.55 -12.18 12.06
CA THR A 220 12.47 -13.32 12.13
C THR A 220 11.75 -14.59 12.54
N GLY A 221 12.30 -15.74 12.16
CA GLY A 221 11.70 -17.04 12.48
C GLY A 221 10.42 -17.35 11.72
N ALA A 222 10.17 -16.63 10.62
CA ALA A 222 9.09 -16.92 9.68
C ALA A 222 9.35 -18.24 8.94
N SER A 223 8.29 -18.81 8.38
CA SER A 223 8.33 -19.99 7.51
C SER A 223 9.21 -19.78 6.26
N SER A 224 9.62 -20.87 5.63
CA SER A 224 10.59 -20.81 4.50
C SER A 224 10.05 -20.16 3.23
N ASP A 225 8.74 -20.06 3.11
CA ASP A 225 7.97 -19.44 2.04
C ASP A 225 7.51 -18.01 2.35
N ALA A 226 7.93 -17.47 3.51
CA ALA A 226 7.58 -16.12 3.92
C ALA A 226 8.16 -15.06 3.00
N THR A 227 7.38 -14.02 2.72
CA THR A 227 7.71 -12.92 1.81
C THR A 227 8.03 -11.62 2.55
N ASP A 228 8.77 -10.72 1.91
CA ASP A 228 9.00 -9.36 2.42
C ASP A 228 7.97 -8.41 1.79
N ILE A 229 7.13 -7.81 2.63
CA ILE A 229 6.11 -6.83 2.25
C ILE A 229 6.36 -5.46 2.89
N THR A 230 7.62 -5.09 3.14
CA THR A 230 8.00 -3.78 3.69
C THR A 230 7.86 -2.64 2.69
N GLY A 231 7.86 -2.94 1.41
CA GLY A 231 7.72 -1.98 0.32
C GLY A 231 6.40 -2.12 -0.43
N PRO A 232 6.15 -1.26 -1.40
CA PRO A 232 5.09 -1.48 -2.37
C PRO A 232 5.30 -2.83 -3.06
N ALA A 233 4.20 -3.49 -3.43
CA ALA A 233 4.28 -4.69 -4.24
C ALA A 233 5.20 -4.43 -5.43
N PRO A 234 6.16 -5.30 -5.74
CA PRO A 234 6.92 -5.12 -6.95
C PRO A 234 5.93 -5.09 -8.11
N THR A 235 5.96 -4.01 -8.86
CA THR A 235 5.25 -3.91 -10.11
C THR A 235 5.94 -4.86 -11.09
N PHE A 236 5.20 -5.85 -11.56
CA PHE A 236 5.75 -6.81 -12.50
C PHE A 236 5.50 -6.33 -13.91
N THR A 237 6.56 -6.24 -14.70
CA THR A 237 6.46 -6.05 -16.14
C THR A 237 5.60 -7.13 -16.80
N ALA A 238 5.60 -8.36 -16.25
CA ALA A 238 4.73 -9.43 -16.67
C ALA A 238 4.37 -10.38 -15.54
N PHE A 239 3.20 -11.02 -15.64
CA PHE A 239 2.78 -12.11 -14.76
C PHE A 239 1.95 -13.15 -15.49
N ILE A 240 1.83 -14.33 -14.87
CA ILE A 240 1.02 -15.44 -15.37
C ILE A 240 -0.16 -15.69 -14.43
N SER A 241 -1.34 -15.88 -15.00
CA SER A 241 -2.57 -16.23 -14.28
C SER A 241 -3.10 -17.58 -14.79
N PRO A 242 -3.51 -18.50 -13.92
CA PRO A 242 -3.47 -18.41 -12.46
C PRO A 242 -2.05 -18.41 -11.91
N GLU A 243 -1.84 -17.69 -10.80
CA GLU A 243 -0.61 -17.82 -10.03
C GLU A 243 -0.50 -19.25 -9.50
N GLY A 244 0.71 -19.81 -9.54
CA GLY A 244 0.87 -21.21 -9.14
C GLY A 244 0.28 -22.22 -10.12
N TYR A 245 0.25 -21.90 -11.41
CA TYR A 245 -0.26 -22.75 -12.49
C TYR A 245 0.47 -24.10 -12.56
N LEU A 246 -0.24 -25.12 -13.01
CA LEU A 246 0.33 -26.41 -13.39
C LEU A 246 0.72 -26.39 -14.87
N PHE A 247 1.65 -27.25 -15.26
CA PHE A 247 2.18 -27.27 -16.63
C PHE A 247 1.12 -27.50 -17.72
N ASP A 248 -0.03 -28.09 -17.39
CA ASP A 248 -1.13 -28.39 -18.28
C ASP A 248 -2.37 -27.48 -18.10
N ASP A 249 -2.25 -26.45 -17.29
CA ASP A 249 -3.29 -25.40 -17.17
C ASP A 249 -3.34 -24.52 -18.42
N ILE A 250 -4.53 -23.94 -18.68
CA ILE A 250 -4.64 -22.80 -19.58
C ILE A 250 -4.20 -21.57 -18.81
N ILE A 251 -3.19 -20.88 -19.31
CA ILE A 251 -2.63 -19.71 -18.67
C ILE A 251 -2.83 -18.44 -19.48
N THR A 252 -2.93 -17.33 -18.80
CA THR A 252 -2.91 -15.98 -19.38
C THR A 252 -1.62 -15.30 -18.97
N VAL A 253 -0.82 -14.91 -19.94
CA VAL A 253 0.33 -14.04 -19.73
C VAL A 253 -0.11 -12.62 -19.92
N ARG A 254 0.17 -11.77 -18.95
CA ARG A 254 -0.08 -10.33 -19.00
C ARG A 254 1.25 -9.58 -18.97
N PHE A 255 1.37 -8.58 -19.83
CA PHE A 255 2.49 -7.66 -19.90
C PHE A 255 1.99 -6.23 -19.71
N ASP A 256 2.57 -5.51 -18.76
CA ASP A 256 2.29 -4.10 -18.54
C ASP A 256 3.48 -3.26 -19.03
N ALA A 257 3.28 -2.54 -20.12
CA ALA A 257 4.34 -1.74 -20.71
C ALA A 257 4.66 -0.47 -19.92
N LYS A 258 3.87 -0.12 -18.89
CA LYS A 258 4.16 0.99 -17.97
C LYS A 258 5.15 0.60 -16.89
N GLU A 259 5.27 -0.70 -16.61
CA GLU A 259 6.00 -1.23 -15.48
C GLU A 259 7.38 -1.75 -15.91
N GLY A 260 8.31 -0.83 -16.11
CA GLY A 260 9.71 -1.13 -16.40
C GLY A 260 10.61 -1.00 -15.17
N PHE A 261 11.91 -0.91 -15.41
CA PHE A 261 12.91 -0.79 -14.35
C PHE A 261 12.70 0.50 -13.53
N GLU A 262 12.70 0.39 -12.19
CA GLU A 262 12.51 1.50 -11.25
C GLU A 262 11.24 2.34 -11.51
N GLY A 263 10.15 1.69 -11.93
CA GLY A 263 8.89 2.38 -12.22
C GLY A 263 8.86 3.22 -13.49
N ALA A 264 9.90 3.14 -14.32
CA ALA A 264 9.88 3.79 -15.62
C ALA A 264 9.08 2.96 -16.63
N ASN A 265 8.52 3.61 -17.66
CA ASN A 265 7.89 2.89 -18.75
C ASN A 265 8.90 1.97 -19.47
N THR A 266 8.45 0.81 -19.93
CA THR A 266 9.27 -0.07 -20.77
C THR A 266 9.50 0.54 -22.16
N ALA A 267 10.45 -0.02 -22.91
CA ALA A 267 10.69 0.40 -24.31
C ALA A 267 9.51 0.05 -25.26
N LEU A 268 8.52 -0.71 -24.80
CA LEU A 268 7.27 -1.02 -25.53
C LEU A 268 6.08 -0.16 -25.10
N PHE A 269 6.29 0.85 -24.27
CA PHE A 269 5.24 1.81 -23.94
C PHE A 269 4.72 2.51 -25.20
N ASN A 270 3.40 2.55 -25.35
CA ASN A 270 2.70 3.05 -26.56
C ASN A 270 3.02 2.27 -27.85
N ALA A 271 3.48 1.02 -27.76
CA ALA A 271 3.64 0.18 -28.95
C ALA A 271 2.28 -0.10 -29.62
N ASN A 272 2.26 -0.18 -30.95
CA ASN A 272 1.06 -0.50 -31.71
C ASN A 272 0.72 -2.00 -31.71
N ALA A 273 1.70 -2.85 -31.45
CA ALA A 273 1.54 -4.30 -31.32
C ALA A 273 2.67 -4.84 -30.44
N VAL A 274 2.35 -5.86 -29.66
CA VAL A 274 3.28 -6.58 -28.81
C VAL A 274 3.16 -8.08 -29.10
N HIS A 275 4.29 -8.74 -29.19
CA HIS A 275 4.41 -10.20 -29.33
C HIS A 275 5.16 -10.79 -28.16
N MET A 276 4.67 -11.91 -27.65
CA MET A 276 5.34 -12.70 -26.62
C MET A 276 6.40 -13.60 -27.28
N ASN A 277 7.63 -13.52 -26.82
CA ASN A 277 8.66 -14.50 -27.10
C ASN A 277 8.81 -15.39 -25.87
N ALA A 278 8.78 -16.69 -26.05
CA ALA A 278 8.78 -17.62 -24.94
C ALA A 278 9.73 -18.81 -25.18
N THR A 279 10.47 -19.17 -24.15
CA THR A 279 11.27 -20.41 -24.10
C THR A 279 10.82 -21.22 -22.89
N VAL A 280 10.50 -22.48 -23.07
CA VAL A 280 10.19 -23.38 -21.96
C VAL A 280 11.36 -24.33 -21.68
N MET A 281 11.54 -24.58 -20.38
CA MET A 281 12.40 -25.66 -19.91
C MET A 281 11.53 -26.88 -19.61
N MET A 282 11.94 -28.03 -20.14
CA MET A 282 11.26 -29.30 -19.96
C MET A 282 11.88 -30.09 -18.81
N GLY A 283 11.14 -31.00 -18.20
CA GLY A 283 11.60 -31.83 -17.09
C GLY A 283 12.78 -32.74 -17.41
N ASP A 284 13.04 -33.02 -18.69
CA ASP A 284 14.24 -33.74 -19.15
C ASP A 284 15.45 -32.84 -19.43
N GLY A 285 15.31 -31.51 -19.12
CA GLY A 285 16.36 -30.51 -19.32
C GLY A 285 16.45 -29.98 -20.76
N THR A 286 15.58 -30.39 -21.67
CA THR A 286 15.50 -29.80 -23.03
C THR A 286 14.74 -28.49 -23.00
N THR A 287 14.91 -27.65 -24.04
CA THR A 287 14.20 -26.38 -24.19
C THR A 287 13.47 -26.31 -25.51
N ILE A 288 12.33 -25.63 -25.52
CA ILE A 288 11.57 -25.30 -26.73
C ILE A 288 11.35 -23.81 -26.78
N THR A 289 11.79 -23.16 -27.85
CA THR A 289 11.64 -21.70 -28.03
C THR A 289 10.61 -21.42 -29.10
N LYS A 290 9.74 -20.44 -28.79
CA LYS A 290 8.77 -19.79 -29.68
C LYS A 290 9.04 -18.30 -29.67
N ALA A 291 9.64 -17.79 -30.74
CA ALA A 291 9.95 -16.38 -30.95
C ALA A 291 9.42 -15.87 -32.30
N ASP A 292 8.52 -16.64 -32.90
CA ASP A 292 7.85 -16.26 -34.14
C ASP A 292 6.82 -15.17 -33.83
N ARG A 293 6.89 -14.08 -34.54
CA ARG A 293 5.92 -12.98 -34.44
C ARG A 293 4.69 -13.26 -35.30
N ASP A 294 4.01 -14.35 -34.95
CA ASP A 294 2.80 -14.83 -35.61
C ASP A 294 1.54 -14.53 -34.80
N THR A 295 0.40 -15.03 -35.24
CA THR A 295 -0.88 -14.84 -34.58
C THR A 295 -0.90 -15.50 -33.18
N ALA A 296 -0.15 -16.58 -32.97
CA ALA A 296 -0.15 -17.31 -31.69
C ALA A 296 0.63 -16.55 -30.61
N SER A 297 1.65 -15.79 -30.99
CA SER A 297 2.47 -14.96 -30.09
C SER A 297 1.93 -13.52 -29.96
N SER A 298 0.97 -13.11 -30.81
CA SER A 298 0.41 -11.76 -30.78
C SER A 298 -0.43 -11.55 -29.52
N MET A 299 -0.14 -10.49 -28.78
CA MET A 299 -0.87 -10.13 -27.60
C MET A 299 -2.01 -9.15 -27.91
N THR A 300 -3.08 -9.22 -27.14
CA THR A 300 -4.24 -8.33 -27.26
C THR A 300 -4.11 -7.19 -26.27
N LEU A 301 -4.29 -5.95 -26.71
CA LEU A 301 -4.37 -4.78 -25.83
C LEU A 301 -5.69 -4.82 -25.06
N VAL A 302 -5.63 -4.98 -23.75
CA VAL A 302 -6.80 -5.10 -22.87
C VAL A 302 -7.00 -3.89 -21.95
N GLY A 303 -6.02 -3.01 -21.86
CA GLY A 303 -6.06 -1.80 -21.06
C GLY A 303 -5.03 -0.79 -21.54
N ASP A 304 -4.86 0.31 -20.80
CA ASP A 304 -3.85 1.33 -21.12
C ASP A 304 -2.44 0.74 -21.01
N ASN A 305 -1.85 0.44 -22.17
CA ASN A 305 -0.54 -0.20 -22.31
C ASN A 305 -0.42 -1.60 -21.65
N ILE A 306 -1.55 -2.28 -21.44
CA ILE A 306 -1.63 -3.61 -20.86
C ILE A 306 -2.00 -4.61 -21.95
N TRP A 307 -1.19 -5.64 -22.11
CA TRP A 307 -1.29 -6.63 -23.16
C TRP A 307 -1.46 -8.02 -22.58
N GLU A 308 -2.29 -8.87 -23.19
CA GLU A 308 -2.55 -10.23 -22.75
C GLU A 308 -2.54 -11.25 -23.90
N VAL A 309 -2.09 -12.45 -23.60
CA VAL A 309 -2.25 -13.64 -24.43
C VAL A 309 -2.61 -14.84 -23.57
N THR A 310 -3.61 -15.61 -23.99
CA THR A 310 -4.06 -16.82 -23.28
C THR A 310 -3.75 -18.04 -24.15
N PHE A 311 -3.12 -19.05 -23.58
CA PHE A 311 -2.79 -20.26 -24.31
C PHE A 311 -2.68 -21.48 -23.37
N TRP A 312 -2.69 -22.66 -23.95
CA TRP A 312 -2.39 -23.92 -23.27
C TRP A 312 -0.94 -24.30 -23.55
N PRO A 313 -0.03 -24.29 -22.56
CA PRO A 313 1.41 -24.44 -22.77
C PRO A 313 1.81 -25.70 -23.54
N PRO A 314 1.33 -26.91 -23.22
CA PRO A 314 1.71 -28.11 -23.99
C PRO A 314 1.36 -27.99 -25.46
N GLY A 315 0.20 -27.45 -25.79
CA GLY A 315 -0.20 -27.26 -27.19
C GLY A 315 0.56 -26.14 -27.88
N TYR A 316 0.78 -25.03 -27.19
CA TYR A 316 1.52 -23.89 -27.73
C TYR A 316 2.97 -24.25 -28.07
N PHE A 317 3.66 -24.95 -27.18
CA PHE A 317 5.06 -25.37 -27.39
C PHE A 317 5.20 -26.68 -28.15
N GLY A 318 4.12 -27.44 -28.35
CA GLY A 318 4.19 -28.76 -28.97
C GLY A 318 4.89 -29.77 -28.07
N ALA A 319 4.72 -29.65 -26.77
CA ALA A 319 5.33 -30.59 -25.81
C ALA A 319 4.77 -31.99 -25.99
N THR A 320 5.66 -33.01 -25.96
CA THR A 320 5.26 -34.42 -26.07
C THR A 320 4.65 -34.93 -24.77
N ALA A 321 3.68 -35.83 -24.88
CA ALA A 321 3.06 -36.45 -23.70
C ALA A 321 4.11 -37.08 -22.77
N GLY A 322 4.04 -36.74 -21.49
CA GLY A 322 4.96 -37.27 -20.47
C GLY A 322 6.22 -36.41 -20.22
N ASN A 323 6.47 -35.38 -21.02
CA ASN A 323 7.51 -34.39 -20.75
C ASN A 323 6.86 -33.11 -20.24
N ILE A 324 7.07 -32.77 -18.96
CA ILE A 324 6.44 -31.64 -18.28
C ILE A 324 7.24 -30.38 -18.54
N ILE A 325 6.53 -29.24 -18.59
CA ILE A 325 7.14 -27.92 -18.60
C ILE A 325 7.41 -27.53 -17.13
N THR A 326 8.66 -27.21 -16.81
CA THR A 326 9.08 -26.81 -15.45
C THR A 326 9.22 -25.31 -15.30
N GLU A 327 9.60 -24.60 -16.37
CA GLU A 327 9.77 -23.16 -16.38
C GLU A 327 9.34 -22.57 -17.73
N ILE A 328 8.81 -21.34 -17.67
CA ILE A 328 8.53 -20.51 -18.84
C ILE A 328 9.35 -19.23 -18.73
N HIS A 329 10.21 -18.98 -19.70
CA HIS A 329 11.03 -17.78 -19.83
C HIS A 329 10.40 -16.87 -20.86
N LEU A 330 10.10 -15.61 -20.51
CA LEU A 330 9.36 -14.67 -21.34
C LEU A 330 10.17 -13.42 -21.65
N SER A 331 10.02 -12.94 -22.87
CA SER A 331 10.34 -11.58 -23.28
C SER A 331 9.28 -11.08 -24.26
N PHE A 332 9.22 -9.77 -24.48
CA PHE A 332 8.19 -9.14 -25.29
C PHE A 332 8.84 -8.26 -26.35
N SER A 333 8.29 -8.27 -27.56
CA SER A 333 8.83 -7.47 -28.66
C SER A 333 7.74 -6.72 -29.40
N ASN A 334 8.12 -5.63 -30.08
CA ASN A 334 7.27 -4.96 -31.03
C ASN A 334 7.08 -5.80 -32.31
N ALA A 335 6.23 -5.33 -33.22
CA ALA A 335 5.83 -6.05 -34.43
C ALA A 335 6.99 -6.50 -35.33
N ASP A 336 8.05 -5.73 -35.43
CA ASP A 336 9.22 -6.04 -36.26
C ASP A 336 10.39 -6.68 -35.48
N GLY A 337 10.27 -6.77 -34.15
CA GLY A 337 11.29 -7.32 -33.25
C GLY A 337 12.52 -6.44 -33.06
N SER A 338 12.45 -5.17 -33.46
CA SER A 338 13.56 -4.22 -33.27
C SER A 338 13.69 -3.77 -31.82
N VAL A 339 12.64 -3.86 -31.05
CA VAL A 339 12.59 -3.57 -29.60
C VAL A 339 12.18 -4.83 -28.86
N THR A 340 12.96 -5.20 -27.86
CA THR A 340 12.64 -6.32 -26.97
C THR A 340 12.77 -5.89 -25.52
N VAL A 341 11.75 -6.20 -24.72
CA VAL A 341 11.73 -6.01 -23.28
C VAL A 341 11.90 -7.37 -22.61
N ARG A 342 12.85 -7.43 -21.69
CA ARG A 342 13.17 -8.58 -20.85
C ARG A 342 12.94 -8.23 -19.38
N ASN A 343 13.48 -9.01 -18.48
CA ASN A 343 13.42 -8.73 -17.05
C ASN A 343 14.02 -7.34 -16.77
N PRO A 344 13.23 -6.38 -16.23
CA PRO A 344 13.69 -5.03 -16.01
C PRO A 344 14.96 -4.97 -15.15
N GLY A 345 15.95 -4.21 -15.63
CA GLY A 345 17.25 -4.08 -14.95
C GLY A 345 18.22 -5.25 -15.14
N TYR A 346 17.80 -6.32 -15.85
CA TYR A 346 18.64 -7.50 -16.11
C TYR A 346 18.66 -7.85 -17.61
N ASP A 347 19.77 -8.42 -18.08
CA ASP A 347 19.87 -8.93 -19.46
C ASP A 347 19.45 -10.42 -19.52
N SER A 348 18.30 -10.75 -18.91
CA SER A 348 17.72 -12.08 -18.86
C SER A 348 16.23 -12.03 -19.13
N ASP A 349 15.63 -13.13 -19.55
CA ASP A 349 14.19 -13.24 -19.69
C ASP A 349 13.51 -13.27 -18.30
N ILE A 350 12.21 -12.95 -18.26
CA ILE A 350 11.38 -13.08 -17.05
C ILE A 350 11.04 -14.57 -16.90
N VAL A 351 11.30 -15.15 -15.73
CA VAL A 351 11.17 -16.60 -15.49
C VAL A 351 10.00 -16.88 -14.57
N PHE A 352 9.15 -17.83 -14.98
CA PHE A 352 8.03 -18.35 -14.20
C PHE A 352 8.16 -19.87 -14.05
N GLY A 353 8.20 -20.35 -12.81
CA GLY A 353 8.18 -21.78 -12.50
C GLY A 353 6.76 -22.35 -12.51
N ALA A 354 6.56 -23.52 -13.11
CA ALA A 354 5.33 -24.28 -12.94
C ALA A 354 5.34 -25.00 -11.59
N ASN A 355 4.20 -25.07 -10.92
CA ASN A 355 4.08 -25.87 -9.71
C ASN A 355 4.17 -27.37 -10.06
N CYS A 356 4.90 -28.13 -9.26
CA CYS A 356 4.89 -29.58 -9.32
C CYS A 356 3.62 -30.12 -8.61
N GLN A 357 2.94 -31.08 -9.25
CA GLN A 357 1.92 -31.91 -8.56
C GLN A 357 2.56 -32.90 -7.62
#